data_0cd35b28be102e8d2f35ea5cea8986de
#
_entry.id   0cd35b28be102e8d2f35ea5cea8986de
#
_cell.length_a   1.000
_cell.length_b   1.000
_cell.length_c   1.000
_cell.angle_alpha   90.00
_cell.angle_beta   90.00
_cell.angle_gamma   90.00
#
_symmetry.space_group_name_H-M   'P 1'
#
loop_
_entity.id
_entity.type
_entity.pdbx_description
1 polymer ?
#
loop_
_entity_poly.entity_id
_entity_poly.type
_entity_poly.pdbx_seq_one_letter_code
_entity_poly.pdbx_strand_id
1 'polypeptide(L)'
;MNLPNKLTLLRIILIPVFMVVLYWGFPGATWVALAIFIIASLTDLLDGKIARKYNLVTDFGKFADPLADKMLVTAAMLWFVEIGQMPAWMLLIVICREFAVSGLRMIASDKGRVIAAGWSGKVKTAATMVCVVLMFLPIPPVVNTLCVWVITLSLIHI
;
A
#
# COMPACT_ATOMS: atom_id res chain seq x y z
N MET A 1 -24.44 0.14 4.77
CA MET A 1 -23.00 0.31 4.46
C MET A 1 -22.85 1.57 3.63
N ASN A 2 -22.07 2.51 4.12
CA ASN A 2 -21.78 3.77 3.43
C ASN A 2 -20.87 3.53 2.23
N LEU A 3 -20.90 4.44 1.23
CA LEU A 3 -20.09 4.33 0.01
C LEU A 3 -18.59 4.08 0.30
N PRO A 4 -17.93 4.81 1.22
CA PRO A 4 -16.54 4.54 1.59
C PRO A 4 -16.29 3.11 2.04
N ASN A 5 -17.13 2.56 2.93
CA ASN A 5 -16.97 1.19 3.42
C ASN A 5 -17.09 0.12 2.31
N LYS A 6 -17.94 0.39 1.29
CA LYS A 6 -18.04 -0.49 0.11
C LYS A 6 -16.76 -0.48 -0.72
N LEU A 7 -16.13 0.69 -0.87
CA LEU A 7 -14.88 0.84 -1.60
C LEU A 7 -13.71 0.17 -0.87
N THR A 8 -13.65 0.29 0.47
CA THR A 8 -12.66 -0.44 1.28
C THR A 8 -12.83 -1.95 1.16
N LEU A 9 -14.08 -2.46 1.22
CA LEU A 9 -14.36 -3.89 1.06
C LEU A 9 -13.98 -4.37 -0.34
N LEU A 10 -14.31 -3.60 -1.38
CA LEU A 10 -13.91 -3.89 -2.75
C LEU A 10 -12.39 -4.03 -2.87
N ARG A 11 -11.63 -3.13 -2.23
CA ARG A 11 -10.16 -3.19 -2.22
C ARG A 11 -9.66 -4.47 -1.54
N ILE A 12 -10.23 -4.85 -0.39
CA ILE A 12 -9.86 -6.09 0.31
C ILE A 12 -10.11 -7.32 -0.59
N ILE A 13 -11.17 -7.31 -1.40
CA ILE A 13 -11.45 -8.38 -2.38
C ILE A 13 -10.48 -8.31 -3.58
N LEU A 14 -10.10 -7.11 -4.01
CA LEU A 14 -9.17 -6.95 -5.13
C LEU A 14 -7.75 -7.44 -4.82
N ILE A 15 -7.32 -7.46 -3.55
CA ILE A 15 -6.00 -7.95 -3.16
C ILE A 15 -5.80 -9.43 -3.52
N PRO A 16 -6.66 -10.37 -3.10
CA PRO A 16 -6.51 -11.76 -3.53
C PRO A 16 -6.67 -11.94 -5.04
N VAL A 17 -7.56 -11.18 -5.70
CA VAL A 17 -7.69 -11.19 -7.16
C VAL A 17 -6.38 -10.76 -7.83
N PHE A 18 -5.75 -9.70 -7.35
CA PHE A 18 -4.44 -9.23 -7.81
C PHE A 18 -3.38 -10.34 -7.70
N MET A 19 -3.32 -11.04 -6.57
CA MET A 19 -2.37 -12.13 -6.37
C MET A 19 -2.66 -13.31 -7.31
N VAL A 20 -3.93 -13.72 -7.45
CA VAL A 20 -4.32 -14.79 -8.37
C VAL A 20 -3.92 -14.46 -9.81
N VAL A 21 -4.14 -13.23 -10.27
CA VAL A 21 -3.75 -12.80 -11.62
C VAL A 21 -2.25 -12.93 -11.83
N LEU A 22 -1.43 -12.54 -10.84
CA LEU A 22 0.03 -12.66 -10.92
C LEU A 22 0.50 -14.12 -10.95
N TYR A 23 -0.07 -14.97 -10.08
CA TYR A 23 0.30 -16.39 -10.01
C TYR A 23 -0.21 -17.21 -11.21
N TRP A 24 -1.30 -16.78 -11.85
CA TRP A 24 -1.81 -17.46 -13.05
C TRP A 24 -0.85 -17.32 -14.24
N GLY A 25 -0.04 -16.27 -14.29
CA GLY A 25 1.10 -16.16 -15.19
C GLY A 25 0.76 -16.15 -16.70
N PHE A 26 -0.46 -15.77 -17.09
CA PHE A 26 -0.83 -15.67 -18.51
C PHE A 26 -0.09 -14.51 -19.19
N PRO A 27 0.06 -14.54 -20.54
CA PRO A 27 0.67 -13.42 -21.27
C PRO A 27 -0.04 -12.11 -20.98
N GLY A 28 0.66 -11.15 -20.37
CA GLY A 28 0.07 -9.87 -19.96
C GLY A 28 -0.44 -9.80 -18.51
N ALA A 29 -0.34 -10.86 -17.70
CA ALA A 29 -0.76 -10.87 -16.30
C ALA A 29 -0.18 -9.70 -15.49
N THR A 30 1.08 -9.34 -15.72
CA THR A 30 1.75 -8.22 -15.07
C THR A 30 1.05 -6.89 -15.38
N TRP A 31 0.61 -6.66 -16.60
CA TRP A 31 -0.11 -5.44 -16.99
C TRP A 31 -1.50 -5.38 -16.36
N VAL A 32 -2.20 -6.52 -16.31
CA VAL A 32 -3.51 -6.61 -15.66
C VAL A 32 -3.37 -6.38 -14.15
N ALA A 33 -2.37 -6.98 -13.52
CA ALA A 33 -2.07 -6.76 -12.12
C ALA A 33 -1.72 -5.30 -11.81
N LEU A 34 -0.89 -4.67 -12.66
CA LEU A 34 -0.57 -3.24 -12.57
C LEU A 34 -1.83 -2.37 -12.66
N ALA A 35 -2.75 -2.69 -13.59
CA ALA A 35 -4.01 -1.97 -13.71
C ALA A 35 -4.87 -2.12 -12.44
N ILE A 36 -4.99 -3.33 -11.90
CA ILE A 36 -5.70 -3.60 -10.64
C ILE A 36 -5.07 -2.80 -9.48
N PHE A 37 -3.74 -2.80 -9.37
CA PHE A 37 -3.01 -2.05 -8.35
C PHE A 37 -3.28 -0.55 -8.43
N ILE A 38 -3.23 0.03 -9.64
CA ILE A 38 -3.50 1.46 -9.88
C ILE A 38 -4.95 1.79 -9.53
N ILE A 39 -5.92 0.99 -9.99
CA ILE A 39 -7.35 1.19 -9.70
C ILE A 39 -7.60 1.13 -8.20
N ALA A 40 -7.07 0.13 -7.50
CA ALA A 40 -7.21 -0.03 -6.07
C ALA A 40 -6.59 1.16 -5.31
N SER A 41 -5.42 1.65 -5.73
CA SER A 41 -4.75 2.82 -5.13
C SER A 41 -5.51 4.12 -5.36
N LEU A 42 -6.06 4.32 -6.58
CA LEU A 42 -6.89 5.50 -6.89
C LEU A 42 -8.21 5.47 -6.10
N THR A 43 -8.80 4.30 -5.93
CA THR A 43 -10.01 4.12 -5.13
C THR A 43 -9.78 4.54 -3.69
N ASP A 44 -8.61 4.22 -3.10
CA ASP A 44 -8.21 4.66 -1.76
C ASP A 44 -8.14 6.19 -1.62
N LEU A 45 -7.55 6.85 -2.62
CA LEU A 45 -7.48 8.31 -2.63
C LEU A 45 -8.86 8.98 -2.74
N LEU A 46 -9.78 8.34 -3.46
CA LEU A 46 -11.14 8.84 -3.67
C LEU A 46 -12.02 8.64 -2.44
N ASP A 47 -12.01 7.43 -1.85
CA ASP A 47 -12.84 7.14 -0.67
C ASP A 47 -12.43 7.96 0.54
N GLY A 48 -11.12 8.15 0.77
CA GLY A 48 -10.61 9.03 1.82
C GLY A 48 -10.99 10.50 1.64
N LYS A 49 -11.08 11.00 0.39
CA LYS A 49 -11.58 12.36 0.10
C LYS A 49 -13.09 12.47 0.31
N ILE A 50 -13.85 11.48 -0.16
CA ILE A 50 -15.32 11.44 -0.05
C ILE A 50 -15.72 11.32 1.42
N ALA A 51 -15.12 10.40 2.18
CA ALA A 51 -15.42 10.19 3.60
C ALA A 51 -15.22 11.48 4.42
N ARG A 52 -14.12 12.22 4.15
CA ARG A 52 -13.85 13.51 4.83
C ARG A 52 -14.80 14.62 4.39
N LYS A 53 -15.12 14.71 3.09
CA LYS A 53 -15.99 15.78 2.56
C LYS A 53 -17.43 15.65 3.05
N TYR A 54 -17.93 14.42 3.21
CA TYR A 54 -19.33 14.17 3.58
C TYR A 54 -19.52 13.70 5.03
N ASN A 55 -18.46 13.75 5.87
CA ASN A 55 -18.48 13.27 7.26
C ASN A 55 -19.01 11.84 7.42
N LEU A 56 -18.74 10.97 6.44
CA LEU A 56 -19.16 9.56 6.41
C LEU A 56 -18.13 8.62 7.04
N VAL A 57 -17.31 9.14 7.95
CA VAL A 57 -16.25 8.39 8.61
C VAL A 57 -16.89 7.42 9.60
N THR A 58 -16.71 6.12 9.38
CA THR A 58 -17.17 5.04 10.28
C THR A 58 -15.99 4.48 11.07
N ASP A 59 -16.25 3.88 12.23
CA ASP A 59 -15.18 3.24 13.03
C ASP A 59 -14.59 2.03 12.28
N PHE A 60 -15.41 1.31 11.51
CA PHE A 60 -14.93 0.28 10.60
C PHE A 60 -13.96 0.84 9.53
N GLY A 61 -14.31 1.95 8.88
CA GLY A 61 -13.45 2.60 7.89
C GLY A 61 -12.13 3.06 8.49
N LYS A 62 -12.17 3.71 9.66
CA LYS A 62 -10.95 4.15 10.37
C LYS A 62 -9.93 3.03 10.60
N PHE A 63 -10.43 1.81 10.83
CA PHE A 63 -9.59 0.63 11.03
C PHE A 63 -9.23 -0.06 9.72
N ALA A 64 -10.21 -0.28 8.83
CA ALA A 64 -10.06 -1.10 7.63
C ALA A 64 -9.26 -0.39 6.51
N ASP A 65 -9.41 0.95 6.35
CA ASP A 65 -8.73 1.70 5.29
C ASP A 65 -7.19 1.63 5.41
N PRO A 66 -6.57 1.96 6.57
CA PRO A 66 -5.12 1.85 6.72
C PRO A 66 -4.61 0.41 6.59
N LEU A 67 -5.43 -0.58 6.90
CA LEU A 67 -5.07 -1.99 6.79
C LEU A 67 -5.08 -2.42 5.31
N ALA A 68 -6.15 -2.12 4.58
CA ALA A 68 -6.30 -2.49 3.18
C ALA A 68 -5.21 -1.85 2.29
N ASP A 69 -4.88 -0.57 2.51
CA ASP A 69 -3.80 0.12 1.80
C ASP A 69 -2.45 -0.60 1.99
N LYS A 70 -2.12 -0.94 3.22
CA LYS A 70 -0.88 -1.66 3.53
C LYS A 70 -0.85 -3.08 2.99
N MET A 71 -1.98 -3.78 3.03
CA MET A 71 -2.08 -5.13 2.48
C MET A 71 -1.84 -5.15 0.97
N LEU A 72 -2.37 -4.17 0.22
CA LEU A 72 -2.16 -4.08 -1.22
C LEU A 72 -0.68 -3.88 -1.58
N VAL A 73 -0.02 -2.93 -0.93
CA VAL A 73 1.42 -2.65 -1.15
C VAL A 73 2.29 -3.84 -0.72
N THR A 74 1.96 -4.47 0.41
CA THR A 74 2.67 -5.67 0.89
C THR A 74 2.50 -6.84 -0.08
N ALA A 75 1.30 -7.04 -0.64
CA ALA A 75 1.05 -8.08 -1.64
C ALA A 75 1.90 -7.88 -2.91
N ALA A 76 2.02 -6.64 -3.40
CA ALA A 76 2.89 -6.32 -4.52
C ALA A 76 4.37 -6.59 -4.19
N MET A 77 4.83 -6.20 -3.01
CA MET A 77 6.21 -6.46 -2.57
C MET A 77 6.50 -7.94 -2.38
N LEU A 78 5.54 -8.74 -1.89
CA LEU A 78 5.66 -10.19 -1.81
C LEU A 78 5.88 -10.81 -3.18
N TRP A 79 5.15 -10.36 -4.20
CA TRP A 79 5.36 -10.78 -5.57
C TRP A 79 6.77 -10.44 -6.06
N PHE A 80 7.30 -9.24 -5.77
CA PHE A 80 8.67 -8.87 -6.15
C PHE A 80 9.73 -9.70 -5.42
N VAL A 81 9.46 -10.16 -4.21
CA VAL A 81 10.34 -11.12 -3.52
C VAL A 81 10.30 -12.48 -4.23
N GLU A 82 9.11 -12.96 -4.62
CA GLU A 82 8.93 -14.24 -5.31
C GLU A 82 9.68 -14.31 -6.64
N ILE A 83 9.64 -13.22 -7.43
CA ILE A 83 10.36 -13.15 -8.71
C ILE A 83 11.82 -12.68 -8.58
N GLY A 84 12.35 -12.56 -7.35
CA GLY A 84 13.74 -12.21 -7.08
C GLY A 84 14.12 -10.74 -7.33
N GLN A 85 13.16 -9.85 -7.50
CA GLN A 85 13.40 -8.41 -7.69
C GLN A 85 13.67 -7.67 -6.37
N MET A 86 13.25 -8.24 -5.23
CA MET A 86 13.42 -7.65 -3.90
C MET A 86 13.90 -8.71 -2.90
N PRO A 87 14.94 -8.44 -2.09
CA PRO A 87 15.34 -9.36 -1.03
C PRO A 87 14.30 -9.44 0.09
N ALA A 88 14.01 -10.66 0.56
CA ALA A 88 13.00 -10.89 1.61
C ALA A 88 13.27 -10.13 2.92
N TRP A 89 14.54 -9.97 3.31
CA TRP A 89 14.91 -9.23 4.52
C TRP A 89 14.55 -7.74 4.45
N MET A 90 14.62 -7.12 3.25
CA MET A 90 14.16 -5.73 3.06
C MET A 90 12.66 -5.62 3.25
N LEU A 91 11.88 -6.55 2.69
CA LEU A 91 10.43 -6.62 2.91
C LEU A 91 10.10 -6.78 4.39
N LEU A 92 10.83 -7.64 5.11
CA LEU A 92 10.63 -7.82 6.54
C LEU A 92 10.81 -6.51 7.32
N ILE A 93 11.88 -5.74 7.03
CA ILE A 93 12.12 -4.43 7.65
C ILE A 93 10.96 -3.47 7.36
N VAL A 94 10.49 -3.44 6.10
CA VAL A 94 9.35 -2.61 5.69
C VAL A 94 8.11 -2.95 6.52
N ILE A 95 7.76 -4.23 6.59
CA ILE A 95 6.58 -4.71 7.32
C ILE A 95 6.69 -4.40 8.82
N CYS A 96 7.79 -4.75 9.47
CA CYS A 96 7.99 -4.50 10.90
C CYS A 96 7.82 -3.02 11.24
N ARG A 97 8.42 -2.14 10.44
CA ARG A 97 8.31 -0.71 10.63
C ARG A 97 6.87 -0.21 10.41
N GLU A 98 6.19 -0.65 9.35
CA GLU A 98 4.82 -0.23 9.07
C GLU A 98 3.86 -0.62 10.20
N PHE A 99 3.99 -1.84 10.73
CA PHE A 99 3.19 -2.29 11.85
C PHE A 99 3.54 -1.55 13.15
N ALA A 100 4.83 -1.35 13.44
CA ALA A 100 5.27 -0.61 14.63
C ALA A 100 4.71 0.82 14.66
N VAL A 101 4.85 1.57 13.57
CA VAL A 101 4.36 2.96 13.49
C VAL A 101 2.83 3.02 13.54
N SER A 102 2.14 2.06 12.92
CA SER A 102 0.67 2.01 12.94
C SER A 102 0.15 1.65 14.33
N GLY A 103 0.78 0.70 15.00
CA GLY A 103 0.45 0.34 16.38
C GLY A 103 0.66 1.52 17.34
N LEU A 104 1.78 2.22 17.23
CA LEU A 104 2.04 3.41 18.04
C LEU A 104 1.01 4.52 17.81
N ARG A 105 0.60 4.75 16.56
CA ARG A 105 -0.47 5.72 16.24
C ARG A 105 -1.81 5.31 16.83
N MET A 106 -2.16 4.03 16.79
CA MET A 106 -3.39 3.52 17.39
C MET A 106 -3.41 3.74 18.90
N ILE A 107 -2.33 3.39 19.60
CA ILE A 107 -2.19 3.58 21.05
C ILE A 107 -2.24 5.08 21.42
N ALA A 108 -1.59 5.94 20.63
CA ALA A 108 -1.61 7.38 20.86
C ALA A 108 -3.00 7.99 20.66
N SER A 109 -3.74 7.52 19.64
CA SER A 109 -5.11 7.95 19.37
C SER A 109 -6.07 7.55 20.49
N ASP A 110 -5.92 6.37 21.05
CA ASP A 110 -6.72 5.88 22.17
C ASP A 110 -6.51 6.74 23.44
N LYS A 111 -5.28 7.26 23.62
CA LYS A 111 -4.93 8.21 24.70
C LYS A 111 -5.29 9.68 24.40
N GLY A 112 -6.11 9.94 23.38
CA GLY A 112 -6.54 11.28 22.99
C GLY A 112 -5.44 12.14 22.32
N ARG A 113 -4.27 11.58 22.00
CA ARG A 113 -3.21 12.26 21.27
C ARG A 113 -3.25 11.88 19.81
N VAL A 114 -3.81 12.74 18.97
CA VAL A 114 -3.82 12.54 17.51
C VAL A 114 -2.44 12.89 16.95
N ILE A 115 -1.63 11.88 16.67
CA ILE A 115 -0.37 12.06 15.93
C ILE A 115 -0.73 12.23 14.45
N ALA A 116 -0.84 13.47 14.00
CA ALA A 116 -1.10 13.78 12.59
C ALA A 116 0.05 13.22 11.71
N ALA A 117 -0.33 12.65 10.56
CA ALA A 117 0.68 12.27 9.57
C ALA A 117 1.35 13.54 9.05
N GLY A 118 2.63 13.71 9.37
CA GLY A 118 3.44 14.80 8.86
C GLY A 118 3.54 14.76 7.32
N TRP A 119 4.00 15.86 6.74
CA TRP A 119 4.22 15.97 5.29
C TRP A 119 5.15 14.87 4.77
N SER A 120 6.17 14.50 5.55
CA SER A 120 7.08 13.39 5.28
C SER A 120 6.37 12.04 5.08
N GLY A 121 5.31 11.76 5.86
CA GLY A 121 4.53 10.55 5.70
C GLY A 121 3.77 10.48 4.36
N LYS A 122 3.26 11.62 3.86
CA LYS A 122 2.58 11.70 2.55
C LYS A 122 3.56 11.48 1.40
N VAL A 123 4.72 12.13 1.46
CA VAL A 123 5.80 11.97 0.45
C VAL A 123 6.27 10.51 0.41
N LYS A 124 6.46 9.89 1.56
CA LYS A 124 6.83 8.48 1.66
C LYS A 124 5.84 7.57 0.96
N THR A 125 4.55 7.69 1.28
CA THR A 125 3.51 6.84 0.67
C THR A 125 3.48 7.03 -0.85
N ALA A 126 3.54 8.27 -1.33
CA ALA A 126 3.60 8.56 -2.76
C ALA A 126 4.86 7.97 -3.41
N ALA A 127 6.03 8.11 -2.81
CA ALA A 127 7.28 7.53 -3.32
C ALA A 127 7.21 6.01 -3.38
N THR A 128 6.69 5.35 -2.34
CA THR A 128 6.52 3.90 -2.33
C THR A 128 5.59 3.43 -3.44
N MET A 129 4.44 4.10 -3.63
CA MET A 129 3.49 3.78 -4.71
C MET A 129 4.13 3.93 -6.09
N VAL A 130 4.86 5.01 -6.34
CA VAL A 130 5.57 5.23 -7.61
C VAL A 130 6.63 4.15 -7.83
N CYS A 131 7.43 3.80 -6.81
CA CYS A 131 8.44 2.75 -6.92
C CYS A 131 7.79 1.38 -7.24
N VAL A 132 6.70 1.03 -6.57
CA VAL A 132 5.96 -0.22 -6.84
C VAL A 132 5.45 -0.25 -8.28
N VAL A 133 4.86 0.83 -8.77
CA VAL A 133 4.39 0.92 -10.17
C VAL A 133 5.57 0.78 -11.15
N LEU A 134 6.70 1.43 -10.88
CA LEU A 134 7.89 1.31 -11.70
C LEU A 134 8.44 -0.12 -11.74
N MET A 135 8.43 -0.82 -10.60
CA MET A 135 8.90 -2.21 -10.52
C MET A 135 8.03 -3.21 -11.30
N PHE A 136 6.77 -2.87 -11.63
CA PHE A 136 5.95 -3.66 -12.55
C PHE A 136 6.31 -3.45 -14.02
N LEU A 137 7.01 -2.36 -14.36
CA LEU A 137 7.42 -2.09 -15.73
C LEU A 137 8.73 -2.84 -16.06
N PRO A 138 8.97 -3.16 -17.34
CA PRO A 138 10.23 -3.78 -17.77
C PRO A 138 11.36 -2.73 -17.75
N ILE A 139 11.84 -2.39 -16.55
CA ILE A 139 12.90 -1.41 -16.32
C ILE A 139 14.27 -2.08 -16.14
N PRO A 140 15.37 -1.35 -16.41
CA PRO A 140 16.71 -1.85 -16.17
C PRO A 140 16.91 -2.27 -14.70
N PRO A 141 17.71 -3.30 -14.42
CA PRO A 141 17.93 -3.81 -13.05
C PRO A 141 18.49 -2.73 -12.09
N VAL A 142 19.21 -1.76 -12.61
CA VAL A 142 19.72 -0.63 -11.82
C VAL A 142 18.58 0.21 -11.25
N VAL A 143 17.55 0.51 -12.05
CA VAL A 143 16.39 1.30 -11.60
C VAL A 143 15.57 0.49 -10.61
N ASN A 144 15.42 -0.82 -10.82
CA ASN A 144 14.76 -1.70 -9.86
C ASN A 144 15.47 -1.68 -8.49
N THR A 145 16.80 -1.83 -8.49
CA THR A 145 17.60 -1.75 -7.26
C THR A 145 17.45 -0.39 -6.57
N LEU A 146 17.45 0.71 -7.33
CA LEU A 146 17.20 2.05 -6.77
C LEU A 146 15.81 2.15 -6.14
N CYS A 147 14.76 1.65 -6.78
CA CYS A 147 13.40 1.63 -6.23
C CYS A 147 13.34 0.86 -4.90
N VAL A 148 13.96 -0.30 -4.83
CA VAL A 148 14.03 -1.13 -3.61
C VAL A 148 14.75 -0.37 -2.48
N TRP A 149 15.87 0.30 -2.77
CA TRP A 149 16.59 1.14 -1.80
C TRP A 149 15.77 2.35 -1.37
N VAL A 150 15.10 3.04 -2.30
CA VAL A 150 14.22 4.18 -2.00
C VAL A 150 13.08 3.74 -1.06
N ILE A 151 12.44 2.61 -1.34
CA ILE A 151 11.40 2.05 -0.47
C ILE A 151 11.97 1.79 0.93
N THR A 152 13.12 1.14 1.03
CA THR A 152 13.72 0.76 2.31
C THR A 152 14.22 1.98 3.09
N LEU A 153 14.93 2.90 2.44
CA LEU A 153 15.48 4.10 3.09
C LEU A 153 14.41 5.14 3.43
N SER A 154 13.37 5.29 2.62
CA SER A 154 12.25 6.19 2.94
C SER A 154 11.53 5.78 4.23
N LEU A 155 11.74 4.55 4.68
CA LEU A 155 11.19 4.02 5.93
C LEU A 155 12.03 4.38 7.15
N ILE A 156 13.32 4.60 6.98
CA ILE A 156 14.25 4.90 8.08
C ILE A 156 14.16 6.38 8.47
N HIS A 157 13.82 7.24 7.51
CA HIS A 157 13.75 8.69 7.72
C HIS A 157 12.38 9.12 8.27
N ILE A 158 12.20 8.98 9.59
CA ILE A 158 11.15 9.63 10.40
C ILE A 158 11.75 10.14 11.68
#